data_8016cd76955ad3aa4928564adf620dc7
#
_entry.id   8016cd76955ad3aa4928564adf620dc7
#
_cell.length_a   1.000
_cell.length_b   1.000
_cell.length_c   1.000
_cell.angle_alpha   90.00
_cell.angle_beta   90.00
_cell.angle_gamma   90.00
#
_symmetry.space_group_name_H-M   'P 1'
#
loop_
_entity.id
_entity.type
_entity.pdbx_description
1 polymer ?
#
loop_
_entity_poly.entity_id
_entity_poly.type
_entity_poly.pdbx_seq_one_letter_code
_entity_poly.pdbx_strand_id
1 'polypeptide(L)'
;MQPLFQLSTRNYEKEIVLVKKAMEALEQTCKVENGYKLFEPFTKAGWSFFNLQISEEMFSVIEKSGMMDGALGYRISEQIKNFLGHYLESHQSQVRIKNIEY
;
A
#
# COMPACT_ATOMS: atom_id res chain seq x y z
N MET A 1 7.73 10.12 8.28
CA MET A 1 7.95 8.76 7.76
C MET A 1 7.21 8.56 6.45
N GLN A 2 7.88 8.05 5.45
CA GLN A 2 7.28 7.75 4.14
C GLN A 2 7.37 6.24 3.90
N PRO A 3 6.39 5.48 4.37
CA PRO A 3 6.46 4.02 4.21
C PRO A 3 6.58 3.61 2.75
N LEU A 4 7.46 2.65 2.50
CA LEU A 4 7.73 2.14 1.17
C LEU A 4 7.55 0.62 1.17
N PHE A 5 6.76 0.14 0.20
CA PHE A 5 6.44 -1.28 0.10
C PHE A 5 6.75 -1.79 -1.30
N GLN A 6 7.05 -3.07 -1.38
CA GLN A 6 7.10 -3.75 -2.67
C GLN A 6 5.85 -4.62 -2.81
N LEU A 7 5.14 -4.40 -3.89
CA LEU A 7 3.99 -5.22 -4.27
C LEU A 7 4.42 -6.18 -5.36
N SER A 8 3.86 -7.38 -5.37
CA SER A 8 4.16 -8.36 -6.40
C SER A 8 2.90 -9.10 -6.83
N THR A 9 2.85 -9.44 -8.11
CA THR A 9 1.72 -10.11 -8.71
C THR A 9 2.13 -10.85 -9.98
N ARG A 10 1.37 -11.87 -10.34
CA ARG A 10 1.51 -12.52 -11.64
C ARG A 10 0.66 -11.88 -12.73
N ASN A 11 -0.24 -10.97 -12.38
CA ASN A 11 -1.13 -10.30 -13.32
C ASN A 11 -1.12 -8.79 -13.07
N TYR A 12 -0.05 -8.15 -13.49
CA TYR A 12 0.17 -6.72 -13.23
C TYR A 12 -0.96 -5.86 -13.81
N GLU A 13 -1.37 -6.13 -15.06
CA GLU A 13 -2.36 -5.28 -15.74
C GLU A 13 -3.69 -5.24 -15.01
N LYS A 14 -4.11 -6.37 -14.44
CA LYS A 14 -5.32 -6.45 -13.64
C LYS A 14 -5.13 -5.80 -12.27
N GLU A 15 -4.03 -6.14 -11.60
CA GLU A 15 -3.82 -5.72 -10.21
C GLU A 15 -3.53 -4.23 -10.08
N ILE A 16 -2.81 -3.64 -11.05
CA ILE A 16 -2.48 -2.21 -10.95
C ILE A 16 -3.74 -1.32 -10.94
N VAL A 17 -4.76 -1.70 -11.68
CA VAL A 17 -6.03 -0.97 -11.70
C VAL A 17 -6.69 -1.04 -10.32
N LEU A 18 -6.69 -2.21 -9.70
CA LEU A 18 -7.28 -2.41 -8.38
C LEU A 18 -6.50 -1.68 -7.30
N VAL A 19 -5.18 -1.72 -7.37
CA VAL A 19 -4.31 -0.99 -6.43
C VAL A 19 -4.55 0.51 -6.53
N LYS A 20 -4.61 1.06 -7.74
CA LYS A 20 -4.88 2.49 -7.93
C LYS A 20 -6.23 2.88 -7.37
N LYS A 21 -7.27 2.10 -7.62
CA LYS A 21 -8.60 2.38 -7.08
C LYS A 21 -8.62 2.36 -5.56
N ALA A 22 -7.95 1.39 -4.96
CA ALA A 22 -7.86 1.29 -3.52
C ALA A 22 -7.14 2.50 -2.93
N MET A 23 -6.01 2.88 -3.52
CA MET A 23 -5.23 4.01 -3.02
C MET A 23 -5.95 5.34 -3.21
N GLU A 24 -6.68 5.51 -4.31
CA GLU A 24 -7.50 6.71 -4.52
C GLU A 24 -8.63 6.78 -3.48
N ALA A 25 -9.26 5.66 -3.17
CA ALA A 25 -10.28 5.61 -2.14
C ALA A 25 -9.69 5.97 -0.75
N LEU A 26 -8.48 5.51 -0.48
CA LEU A 26 -7.80 5.83 0.77
C LEU A 26 -7.45 7.32 0.84
N GLU A 27 -6.99 7.90 -0.26
CA GLU A 27 -6.76 9.35 -0.34
C GLU A 27 -8.02 10.14 -0.01
N GLN A 28 -9.15 9.74 -0.57
CA GLN A 28 -10.43 10.40 -0.32
C GLN A 28 -10.85 10.27 1.14
N THR A 29 -10.69 9.10 1.72
CA THR A 29 -11.00 8.87 3.12
C THR A 29 -10.11 9.72 4.04
N CYS A 30 -8.85 9.84 3.72
CA CYS A 30 -7.88 10.63 4.48
C CYS A 30 -7.95 12.13 4.15
N LYS A 31 -8.63 12.50 3.07
CA LYS A 31 -8.68 13.89 2.56
C LYS A 31 -7.30 14.45 2.26
N VAL A 32 -6.45 13.63 1.67
CA VAL A 32 -5.08 13.99 1.31
C VAL A 32 -4.91 13.85 -0.20
N GLU A 33 -4.34 14.87 -0.84
CA GLU A 33 -3.95 14.82 -2.24
C GLU A 33 -2.52 14.31 -2.36
N ASN A 34 -2.24 13.57 -3.43
CA ASN A 34 -0.91 13.01 -3.67
C ASN A 34 -0.40 12.18 -2.50
N GLY A 35 -1.29 11.39 -1.90
CA GLY A 35 -0.97 10.60 -0.72
C GLY A 35 -0.17 9.33 -1.01
N TYR A 36 -0.01 8.96 -2.26
CA TYR A 36 0.74 7.76 -2.62
C TYR A 36 1.45 7.95 -3.96
N LYS A 37 2.44 7.09 -4.19
CA LYS A 37 3.17 7.05 -5.45
C LYS A 37 3.42 5.59 -5.81
N LEU A 38 3.13 5.24 -7.06
CA LEU A 38 3.45 3.94 -7.62
C LEU A 38 4.62 4.09 -8.58
N PHE A 39 5.61 3.24 -8.42
CA PHE A 39 6.83 3.26 -9.24
C PHE A 39 6.69 2.27 -10.39
N GLU A 40 7.55 2.43 -11.39
CA GLU A 40 7.55 1.55 -12.55
C GLU A 40 7.81 0.10 -12.17
N PRO A 41 7.09 -0.86 -12.77
CA PRO A 41 7.29 -2.27 -12.46
C PRO A 41 8.52 -2.84 -13.17
N PHE A 42 9.05 -3.92 -12.60
CA PHE A 42 9.97 -4.80 -13.32
C PHE A 42 9.45 -6.23 -13.21
N THR A 43 9.82 -7.05 -14.21
CA THR A 43 9.33 -8.42 -14.29
C THR A 43 10.49 -9.40 -14.17
N LYS A 44 10.30 -10.44 -13.39
CA LYS A 44 11.28 -11.50 -13.21
C LYS A 44 10.55 -12.82 -12.93
N ALA A 45 10.90 -13.84 -13.70
CA ALA A 45 10.38 -15.20 -13.51
C ALA A 45 8.83 -15.25 -13.49
N GLY A 46 8.19 -14.46 -14.35
CA GLY A 46 6.72 -14.44 -14.45
C GLY A 46 6.02 -13.59 -13.40
N TRP A 47 6.77 -12.95 -12.52
CA TRP A 47 6.23 -12.04 -11.53
C TRP A 47 6.56 -10.60 -11.88
N SER A 48 5.62 -9.71 -11.63
CA SER A 48 5.86 -8.27 -11.71
C SER A 48 6.00 -7.70 -10.30
N PHE A 49 6.99 -6.85 -10.12
CA PHE A 49 7.29 -6.20 -8.85
C PHE A 49 7.22 -4.69 -9.05
N PHE A 50 6.57 -4.00 -8.16
CA PHE A 50 6.50 -2.54 -8.21
C PHE A 50 6.39 -1.97 -6.81
N ASN A 51 6.91 -0.77 -6.63
CA ASN A 51 6.94 -0.14 -5.32
C ASN A 51 5.75 0.80 -5.13
N LEU A 52 5.26 0.85 -3.91
CA LEU A 52 4.22 1.76 -3.47
C LEU A 52 4.77 2.55 -2.30
N GLN A 53 4.74 3.86 -2.40
CA GLN A 53 5.15 4.75 -1.32
C GLN A 53 3.95 5.54 -0.82
N ILE A 54 3.83 5.65 0.49
CA ILE A 54 2.81 6.45 1.14
C ILE A 54 3.44 7.76 1.57
N SER A 55 2.76 8.89 1.30
CA SER A 55 3.28 10.18 1.72
C SER A 55 3.28 10.31 3.23
N GLU A 56 4.16 11.17 3.73
CA GLU A 56 4.24 11.46 5.16
C GLU A 56 2.91 11.99 5.69
N GLU A 57 2.27 12.87 4.92
CA GLU A 57 0.98 13.44 5.29
C GLU A 57 -0.10 12.36 5.40
N MET A 58 -0.23 11.50 4.39
CA MET A 58 -1.25 10.45 4.42
C MET A 58 -0.97 9.44 5.53
N PHE A 59 0.29 9.08 5.73
CA PHE A 59 0.65 8.19 6.83
C PHE A 59 0.25 8.80 8.18
N SER A 60 0.50 10.09 8.37
CA SER A 60 0.13 10.79 9.60
C SER A 60 -1.39 10.74 9.84
N VAL A 61 -2.19 10.94 8.79
CA VAL A 61 -3.65 10.85 8.91
C VAL A 61 -4.09 9.44 9.26
N ILE A 62 -3.54 8.44 8.61
CA ILE A 62 -3.86 7.04 8.89
C ILE A 62 -3.55 6.71 10.35
N GLU A 63 -2.39 7.13 10.82
CA GLU A 63 -1.96 6.87 12.19
C GLU A 63 -2.87 7.55 13.22
N LYS A 64 -3.16 8.83 13.00
CA LYS A 64 -3.96 9.62 13.95
C LYS A 64 -5.43 9.29 13.93
N SER A 65 -5.95 8.77 12.83
CA SER A 65 -7.37 8.44 12.69
C SER A 65 -7.76 7.14 13.36
N GLY A 66 -6.81 6.33 13.78
CA GLY A 66 -7.07 5.02 14.35
C GLY A 66 -7.34 3.92 13.32
N MET A 67 -7.15 4.20 12.03
CA MET A 67 -7.37 3.19 10.98
C MET A 67 -6.50 1.95 11.15
N MET A 68 -5.34 2.10 11.75
CA MET A 68 -4.43 0.98 11.98
C MET A 68 -4.69 0.26 13.31
N ASP A 69 -5.63 0.73 14.10
CA ASP A 69 -5.96 0.10 15.38
C ASP A 69 -6.43 -1.31 15.15
N GLY A 70 -5.97 -2.30 15.56
CA GLY A 70 -6.34 -3.68 15.24
C GLY A 70 -5.48 -4.32 14.18
N ALA A 71 -4.61 -3.59 13.50
CA ALA A 71 -3.62 -4.18 12.62
C ALA A 71 -2.55 -4.89 13.47
N LEU A 72 -2.18 -6.10 13.06
CA LEU A 72 -1.20 -6.88 13.78
C LEU A 72 0.22 -6.35 13.54
N GLY A 73 1.09 -6.48 14.54
CA GLY A 73 2.49 -6.13 14.45
C GLY A 73 2.98 -5.39 15.67
N TYR A 74 4.25 -5.61 16.02
CA TYR A 74 4.89 -4.92 17.13
C TYR A 74 5.42 -3.55 16.74
N ARG A 75 5.81 -3.40 15.46
CA ARG A 75 6.40 -2.18 14.94
C ARG A 75 5.39 -1.46 14.09
N ILE A 76 5.51 -0.13 14.02
CA ILE A 76 4.65 0.67 13.16
C ILE A 76 4.77 0.27 11.69
N SER A 77 5.97 -0.12 11.25
CA SER A 77 6.18 -0.59 9.87
C SER A 77 5.40 -1.87 9.57
N GLU A 78 5.27 -2.77 10.54
CA GLU A 78 4.46 -3.98 10.38
C GLU A 78 2.98 -3.66 10.39
N GLN A 79 2.57 -2.76 11.28
CA GLN A 79 1.16 -2.35 11.38
C GLN A 79 0.67 -1.70 10.10
N ILE A 80 1.43 -0.76 9.53
CA ILE A 80 1.05 -0.11 8.29
C ILE A 80 1.04 -1.08 7.12
N LYS A 81 2.00 -1.99 7.06
CA LYS A 81 2.01 -3.03 6.01
C LYS A 81 0.76 -3.91 6.11
N ASN A 82 0.44 -4.38 7.31
CA ASN A 82 -0.72 -5.25 7.50
C ASN A 82 -2.03 -4.51 7.24
N PHE A 83 -2.11 -3.25 7.65
CA PHE A 83 -3.25 -2.41 7.33
C PHE A 83 -3.45 -2.29 5.82
N LEU A 84 -2.39 -1.96 5.09
CA LEU A 84 -2.48 -1.82 3.63
C LEU A 84 -2.79 -3.14 2.93
N GLY A 85 -2.21 -4.23 3.41
CA GLY A 85 -2.51 -5.55 2.86
C GLY A 85 -3.99 -5.87 2.96
N HIS A 86 -4.59 -5.65 4.12
CA HIS A 86 -6.02 -5.85 4.31
C HIS A 86 -6.87 -4.86 3.52
N TYR A 87 -6.43 -3.62 3.43
CA TYR A 87 -7.14 -2.59 2.68
C TYR A 87 -7.18 -2.94 1.19
N LEU A 88 -6.05 -3.33 0.62
CA LEU A 88 -5.97 -3.75 -0.78
C LEU A 88 -6.84 -5.00 -1.02
N GLU A 89 -6.77 -5.97 -0.13
CA GLU A 89 -7.58 -7.19 -0.22
C GLU A 89 -9.08 -6.87 -0.17
N SER A 90 -9.48 -5.93 0.67
CA SER A 90 -10.88 -5.50 0.75
C SER A 90 -11.36 -4.82 -0.53
N HIS A 91 -10.44 -4.32 -1.35
CA HIS A 91 -10.72 -3.77 -2.68
C HIS A 91 -10.42 -4.78 -3.79
N GLN A 92 -10.33 -6.07 -3.42
CA GLN A 92 -10.20 -7.21 -4.32
C GLN A 92 -8.85 -7.34 -5.01
N SER A 93 -7.85 -6.61 -4.55
CA SER A 93 -6.49 -6.80 -5.03
C SER A 93 -5.86 -8.01 -4.34
N GLN A 94 -5.15 -8.81 -5.11
CA GLN A 94 -4.49 -10.02 -4.62
C GLN A 94 -2.96 -9.91 -4.66
N VAL A 95 -2.46 -8.68 -4.66
CA VAL A 95 -1.01 -8.48 -4.63
C VAL A 95 -0.42 -8.93 -3.30
N ARG A 96 0.82 -9.39 -3.35
CA ARG A 96 1.62 -9.61 -2.15
C ARG A 96 2.29 -8.31 -1.79
N ILE A 97 2.44 -8.06 -0.50
CA ILE A 97 3.04 -6.83 -0.01
C ILE A 97 4.13 -7.15 1.01
N LYS A 98 5.25 -6.45 0.90
CA LYS A 98 6.29 -6.52 1.91
C LYS A 98 6.91 -5.15 2.12
N ASN A 99 7.47 -4.93 3.31
CA ASN A 99 8.20 -3.71 3.60
C ASN A 99 9.52 -3.68 2.84
N ILE A 100 9.91 -2.49 2.42
CA ILE A 100 11.26 -2.22 1.96
C ILE A 100 11.97 -1.50 3.10
N GLU A 101 13.14 -2.00 3.47
CA GLU A 101 13.91 -1.38 4.54
C GLU A 101 14.42 0.00 4.14
N TYR A 102 14.44 0.88 5.10
CA TYR A 102 14.96 2.23 4.95
C TYR A 102 16.41 2.32 5.39
#